data_ff8c53d4e76fe135a13c089f0eef34f3
#
_entry.id   ff8c53d4e76fe135a13c089f0eef34f3
#
_cell.length_a   1.000
_cell.length_b   1.000
_cell.length_c   1.000
_cell.angle_alpha   90.00
_cell.angle_beta   90.00
_cell.angle_gamma   90.00
#
_symmetry.space_group_name_H-M   'P 1'
#
loop_
_entity.id
_entity.type
_entity.pdbx_description
1 polymer ?
#
loop_
_entity_poly.entity_id
_entity_poly.type
_entity_poly.pdbx_seq_one_letter_code
_entity_poly.pdbx_strand_id
1 'polypeptide(L)'
;MKMKKMNITKKMYESGALAIVRAETIERACEIADGCIQGQVPVMEMSYTLNNAGDIIEQLKKRYGDQLCVGAGTVLDAETARHAVLHGAEFIIAPNYSEEVAEMCNRYQIPYAPGCTSITEAVNGLSKGAAFIKAFPISDFYGPKLVKVFKTPIPDMPILASGGINLDNLQEWLNNGVDICGFGGLLTKGSSKDIAENAKKIHEIIQNYRANH
;
A
#
# COMPACT_ATOMS: atom_id res chain seq x y z
N MET A 1 2.90 23.88 9.42
CA MET A 1 1.57 23.37 8.98
C MET A 1 1.76 21.94 8.50
N LYS A 2 1.04 20.99 9.07
CA LYS A 2 1.21 19.56 8.69
C LYS A 2 0.15 19.21 7.66
N MET A 3 0.51 19.10 6.41
CA MET A 3 -0.36 18.60 5.32
C MET A 3 -0.34 17.06 5.34
N LYS A 4 -1.06 16.45 6.30
CA LYS A 4 -0.97 15.01 6.64
C LYS A 4 -1.15 14.12 5.41
N LYS A 5 -2.27 14.26 4.68
CA LYS A 5 -2.59 13.42 3.50
C LYS A 5 -1.46 13.50 2.46
N MET A 6 -1.00 14.70 2.15
CA MET A 6 0.04 14.91 1.14
C MET A 6 1.38 14.28 1.56
N ASN A 7 1.79 14.46 2.82
CA ASN A 7 3.05 13.91 3.31
C ASN A 7 3.06 12.38 3.32
N ILE A 8 1.94 11.77 3.72
CA ILE A 8 1.80 10.30 3.73
C ILE A 8 1.76 9.77 2.30
N THR A 9 0.97 10.39 1.41
CA THR A 9 0.94 10.02 -0.02
C THR A 9 2.33 10.07 -0.63
N LYS A 10 3.11 11.12 -0.30
CA LYS A 10 4.50 11.26 -0.76
C LYS A 10 5.39 10.13 -0.23
N LYS A 11 5.32 9.82 1.08
CA LYS A 11 6.08 8.69 1.67
C LYS A 11 5.77 7.36 0.97
N MET A 12 4.49 7.09 0.71
CA MET A 12 4.07 5.88 -0.01
C MET A 12 4.64 5.85 -1.44
N TYR A 13 4.52 6.96 -2.16
CA TYR A 13 5.05 7.08 -3.52
C TYR A 13 6.58 6.93 -3.55
N GLU A 14 7.31 7.62 -2.67
CA GLU A 14 8.77 7.56 -2.60
C GLU A 14 9.28 6.15 -2.28
N SER A 15 8.59 5.42 -1.40
CA SER A 15 8.87 4.00 -1.16
C SER A 15 8.69 3.16 -2.43
N GLY A 16 7.64 3.43 -3.22
CA GLY A 16 7.27 2.65 -4.41
C GLY A 16 6.88 1.20 -4.13
N ALA A 17 7.01 0.77 -2.88
CA ALA A 17 6.65 -0.57 -2.42
C ALA A 17 6.03 -0.54 -1.03
N LEU A 18 5.21 -1.53 -0.72
CA LEU A 18 4.68 -1.76 0.62
C LEU A 18 4.53 -3.25 0.94
N ALA A 19 4.63 -3.59 2.22
CA ALA A 19 4.36 -4.93 2.73
C ALA A 19 2.87 -5.11 3.07
N ILE A 20 2.26 -6.20 2.58
CA ILE A 20 0.88 -6.58 2.88
C ILE A 20 0.91 -7.64 3.99
N VAL A 21 0.56 -7.24 5.22
CA VAL A 21 0.85 -8.00 6.42
C VAL A 21 -0.42 -8.60 7.03
N ARG A 22 -0.33 -9.91 7.33
CA ARG A 22 -1.29 -10.68 8.11
C ARG A 22 -0.55 -11.37 9.25
N ALA A 23 -0.05 -10.58 10.20
CA ALA A 23 0.63 -11.08 11.39
C ALA A 23 -0.38 -11.14 12.55
N GLU A 24 -0.51 -12.31 13.17
CA GLU A 24 -1.45 -12.52 14.28
C GLU A 24 -0.91 -11.98 15.61
N THR A 25 0.41 -11.75 15.69
CA THR A 25 1.07 -11.23 16.91
C THR A 25 1.86 -9.99 16.63
N ILE A 26 2.03 -9.14 17.65
CA ILE A 26 2.83 -7.93 17.55
C ILE A 26 4.31 -8.24 17.33
N GLU A 27 4.81 -9.31 17.92
CA GLU A 27 6.21 -9.74 17.76
C GLU A 27 6.51 -10.00 16.29
N ARG A 28 5.60 -10.76 15.62
CA ARG A 28 5.76 -11.02 14.17
C ARG A 28 5.62 -9.78 13.33
N ALA A 29 4.69 -8.89 13.66
CA ALA A 29 4.54 -7.62 12.96
C ALA A 29 5.79 -6.73 13.11
N CYS A 30 6.42 -6.74 14.30
CA CYS A 30 7.68 -6.04 14.53
C CYS A 30 8.86 -6.64 13.76
N GLU A 31 8.99 -7.97 13.71
CA GLU A 31 10.04 -8.62 12.90
C GLU A 31 9.94 -8.23 11.41
N ILE A 32 8.71 -8.18 10.88
CA ILE A 32 8.44 -7.74 9.51
C ILE A 32 8.81 -6.27 9.35
N ALA A 33 8.39 -5.42 10.28
CA ALA A 33 8.67 -3.99 10.26
C ALA A 33 10.18 -3.71 10.30
N ASP A 34 10.92 -4.38 11.20
CA ASP A 34 12.39 -4.26 11.31
C ASP A 34 13.06 -4.61 9.98
N GLY A 35 12.66 -5.71 9.34
CA GLY A 35 13.18 -6.11 8.04
C GLY A 35 12.85 -5.11 6.93
N CYS A 36 11.60 -4.63 6.87
CA CYS A 36 11.17 -3.65 5.89
C CYS A 36 11.91 -2.30 6.04
N ILE A 37 12.06 -1.81 7.28
CA ILE A 37 12.80 -0.57 7.56
C ILE A 37 14.27 -0.72 7.17
N GLN A 38 14.93 -1.82 7.57
CA GLN A 38 16.32 -2.08 7.24
C GLN A 38 16.55 -2.19 5.73
N GLY A 39 15.60 -2.78 5.00
CA GLY A 39 15.63 -2.90 3.55
C GLY A 39 15.10 -1.69 2.77
N GLN A 40 14.79 -0.57 3.46
CA GLN A 40 14.34 0.70 2.86
C GLN A 40 12.96 0.62 2.17
N VAL A 41 12.07 -0.25 2.65
CA VAL A 41 10.64 -0.30 2.28
C VAL A 41 9.79 -0.03 3.54
N PRO A 42 9.84 1.18 4.14
CA PRO A 42 9.23 1.47 5.43
C PRO A 42 7.72 1.78 5.32
N VAL A 43 7.00 1.06 4.48
CA VAL A 43 5.55 1.17 4.32
C VAL A 43 4.92 -0.20 4.46
N MET A 44 3.92 -0.33 5.34
CA MET A 44 3.19 -1.59 5.51
C MET A 44 1.71 -1.38 5.79
N GLU A 45 0.87 -2.26 5.28
CA GLU A 45 -0.54 -2.36 5.63
C GLU A 45 -0.82 -3.56 6.52
N MET A 46 -1.54 -3.35 7.61
CA MET A 46 -2.10 -4.42 8.43
C MET A 46 -3.49 -4.79 7.90
N SER A 47 -3.68 -6.07 7.58
CA SER A 47 -4.95 -6.54 7.02
C SER A 47 -6.03 -6.65 8.10
N TYR A 48 -7.17 -5.99 7.88
CA TYR A 48 -8.36 -6.07 8.74
C TYR A 48 -9.16 -7.37 8.57
N THR A 49 -8.55 -8.39 7.95
CA THR A 49 -9.02 -9.78 8.10
C THR A 49 -8.71 -10.36 9.47
N LEU A 50 -7.87 -9.67 10.27
CA LEU A 50 -7.52 -10.03 11.63
C LEU A 50 -8.23 -9.13 12.63
N ASN A 51 -8.79 -9.71 13.67
CA ASN A 51 -9.57 -8.99 14.69
C ASN A 51 -8.73 -8.00 15.52
N ASN A 52 -7.43 -8.25 15.64
CA ASN A 52 -6.48 -7.43 16.41
C ASN A 52 -5.64 -6.47 15.56
N ALA A 53 -6.01 -6.26 14.28
CA ALA A 53 -5.23 -5.42 13.37
C ALA A 53 -5.06 -3.98 13.88
N GLY A 54 -6.10 -3.41 14.50
CA GLY A 54 -6.03 -2.07 15.10
C GLY A 54 -5.00 -1.99 16.23
N ASP A 55 -5.03 -2.94 17.16
CA ASP A 55 -4.10 -2.99 18.31
C ASP A 55 -2.65 -3.11 17.82
N ILE A 56 -2.40 -3.93 16.79
CA ILE A 56 -1.07 -4.08 16.18
C ILE A 56 -0.64 -2.77 15.54
N ILE A 57 -1.51 -2.09 14.79
CA ILE A 57 -1.20 -0.77 14.20
C ILE A 57 -0.79 0.22 15.29
N GLU A 58 -1.54 0.30 16.39
CA GLU A 58 -1.25 1.22 17.50
C GLU A 58 0.12 0.94 18.12
N GLN A 59 0.45 -0.34 18.34
CA GLN A 59 1.74 -0.74 18.91
C GLN A 59 2.90 -0.46 17.96
N LEU A 60 2.73 -0.72 16.65
CA LEU A 60 3.73 -0.39 15.62
C LEU A 60 3.98 1.13 15.58
N LYS A 61 2.93 1.93 15.62
CA LYS A 61 3.07 3.40 15.64
C LYS A 61 3.77 3.90 16.89
N LYS A 62 3.48 3.32 18.05
CA LYS A 62 4.18 3.65 19.31
C LYS A 62 5.66 3.29 19.26
N ARG A 63 6.00 2.15 18.67
CA ARG A 63 7.38 1.64 18.62
C ARG A 63 8.25 2.36 17.58
N TYR A 64 7.75 2.56 16.37
CA TYR A 64 8.55 3.02 15.24
C TYR A 64 8.34 4.50 14.87
N GLY A 65 7.26 5.12 15.32
CA GLY A 65 6.96 6.52 15.02
C GLY A 65 7.01 6.84 13.54
N ASP A 66 7.84 7.81 13.17
CA ASP A 66 7.99 8.27 11.78
C ASP A 66 8.88 7.36 10.90
N GLN A 67 9.57 6.38 11.51
CA GLN A 67 10.41 5.42 10.77
C GLN A 67 9.58 4.44 9.93
N LEU A 68 8.32 4.21 10.31
CA LEU A 68 7.41 3.29 9.62
C LEU A 68 6.09 3.98 9.31
N CYS A 69 5.68 3.96 8.06
CA CYS A 69 4.34 4.37 7.63
C CYS A 69 3.42 3.15 7.67
N VAL A 70 2.51 3.13 8.66
CA VAL A 70 1.58 2.00 8.87
C VAL A 70 0.18 2.39 8.45
N GLY A 71 -0.46 1.58 7.61
CA GLY A 71 -1.85 1.72 7.21
C GLY A 71 -2.69 0.48 7.46
N ALA A 72 -3.97 0.57 7.15
CA ALA A 72 -4.91 -0.53 7.21
C ALA A 72 -5.29 -1.00 5.81
N GLY A 73 -5.23 -2.32 5.59
CA GLY A 73 -5.68 -2.98 4.37
C GLY A 73 -6.93 -3.83 4.59
N THR A 74 -7.58 -4.18 3.50
CA THR A 74 -8.83 -4.97 3.50
C THR A 74 -9.96 -4.27 4.27
N VAL A 75 -10.02 -2.95 4.15
CA VAL A 75 -11.05 -2.11 4.78
C VAL A 75 -12.26 -2.00 3.85
N LEU A 76 -13.43 -2.49 4.28
CA LEU A 76 -14.61 -2.63 3.44
C LEU A 76 -15.66 -1.51 3.65
N ASP A 77 -15.65 -0.85 4.80
CA ASP A 77 -16.65 0.11 5.25
C ASP A 77 -16.03 1.30 6.00
N ALA A 78 -16.82 2.36 6.19
CA ALA A 78 -16.37 3.58 6.84
C ALA A 78 -16.11 3.41 8.35
N GLU A 79 -16.83 2.52 9.00
CA GLU A 79 -16.68 2.20 10.43
C GLU A 79 -15.34 1.54 10.69
N THR A 80 -14.99 0.53 9.90
CA THR A 80 -13.68 -0.13 9.94
C THR A 80 -12.56 0.84 9.61
N ALA A 81 -12.75 1.69 8.59
CA ALA A 81 -11.79 2.73 8.25
C ALA A 81 -11.58 3.71 9.41
N ARG A 82 -12.67 4.16 10.05
CA ARG A 82 -12.59 5.06 11.21
C ARG A 82 -11.90 4.41 12.39
N HIS A 83 -12.22 3.16 12.69
CA HIS A 83 -11.56 2.36 13.72
C HIS A 83 -10.05 2.30 13.48
N ALA A 84 -9.62 1.95 12.26
CA ALA A 84 -8.21 1.91 11.91
C ALA A 84 -7.49 3.26 12.13
N VAL A 85 -8.13 4.35 11.73
CA VAL A 85 -7.58 5.71 11.89
C VAL A 85 -7.45 6.08 13.37
N LEU A 86 -8.39 5.68 14.22
CA LEU A 86 -8.31 5.90 15.67
C LEU A 86 -7.15 5.16 16.32
N HIS A 87 -6.78 3.98 15.80
CA HIS A 87 -5.61 3.20 16.20
C HIS A 87 -4.30 3.68 15.54
N GLY A 88 -4.35 4.76 14.75
CA GLY A 88 -3.15 5.40 14.20
C GLY A 88 -2.81 5.02 12.77
N ALA A 89 -3.70 4.31 12.04
CA ALA A 89 -3.48 4.08 10.62
C ALA A 89 -3.28 5.39 9.85
N GLU A 90 -2.25 5.45 9.04
CA GLU A 90 -1.88 6.63 8.28
C GLU A 90 -2.48 6.65 6.88
N PHE A 91 -2.84 5.49 6.33
CA PHE A 91 -3.53 5.33 5.05
C PHE A 91 -4.50 4.15 5.10
N ILE A 92 -5.45 4.14 4.17
CA ILE A 92 -6.47 3.08 4.03
C ILE A 92 -6.36 2.47 2.63
N ILE A 93 -6.32 1.14 2.57
CA ILE A 93 -6.40 0.37 1.33
C ILE A 93 -7.59 -0.59 1.41
N ALA A 94 -8.42 -0.58 0.38
CA ALA A 94 -9.60 -1.44 0.27
C ALA A 94 -9.47 -2.43 -0.89
N PRO A 95 -10.16 -3.57 -0.86
CA PRO A 95 -10.25 -4.47 -2.01
C PRO A 95 -11.32 -4.04 -3.02
N ASN A 96 -12.17 -3.07 -2.67
CA ASN A 96 -13.27 -2.54 -3.46
C ASN A 96 -13.32 -1.02 -3.39
N TYR A 97 -14.07 -0.40 -4.29
CA TYR A 97 -14.45 1.01 -4.15
C TYR A 97 -15.63 1.16 -3.20
N SER A 98 -15.51 2.04 -2.22
CA SER A 98 -16.60 2.50 -1.35
C SER A 98 -16.56 4.03 -1.26
N GLU A 99 -17.68 4.68 -1.61
CA GLU A 99 -17.84 6.12 -1.52
C GLU A 99 -17.77 6.59 -0.06
N GLU A 100 -18.39 5.87 0.85
CA GLU A 100 -18.41 6.18 2.29
C GLU A 100 -17.00 6.15 2.90
N VAL A 101 -16.18 5.16 2.52
CA VAL A 101 -14.77 5.10 2.92
C VAL A 101 -14.00 6.31 2.36
N ALA A 102 -14.21 6.65 1.08
CA ALA A 102 -13.57 7.79 0.45
C ALA A 102 -13.91 9.11 1.16
N GLU A 103 -15.19 9.34 1.47
CA GLU A 103 -15.65 10.53 2.20
C GLU A 103 -15.07 10.60 3.62
N MET A 104 -15.08 9.48 4.34
CA MET A 104 -14.46 9.39 5.67
C MET A 104 -12.95 9.72 5.59
N CYS A 105 -12.22 9.11 4.67
CA CYS A 105 -10.79 9.34 4.48
C CYS A 105 -10.49 10.81 4.13
N ASN A 106 -11.27 11.42 3.22
CA ASN A 106 -11.11 12.84 2.87
C ASN A 106 -11.37 13.76 4.06
N ARG A 107 -12.42 13.51 4.85
CA ARG A 107 -12.76 14.29 6.05
C ARG A 107 -11.61 14.32 7.05
N TYR A 108 -10.95 13.20 7.25
CA TYR A 108 -9.85 13.08 8.22
C TYR A 108 -8.45 13.22 7.60
N GLN A 109 -8.38 13.60 6.32
CA GLN A 109 -7.11 13.81 5.60
C GLN A 109 -6.21 12.58 5.59
N ILE A 110 -6.81 11.42 5.32
CA ILE A 110 -6.17 10.11 5.20
C ILE A 110 -6.07 9.73 3.72
N PRO A 111 -4.90 9.32 3.20
CA PRO A 111 -4.81 8.74 1.86
C PRO A 111 -5.65 7.47 1.75
N TYR A 112 -6.40 7.34 0.65
CA TYR A 112 -7.23 6.18 0.35
C TYR A 112 -6.83 5.57 -0.99
N ALA A 113 -6.74 4.24 -1.04
CA ALA A 113 -6.51 3.47 -2.25
C ALA A 113 -7.63 2.41 -2.41
N PRO A 114 -8.73 2.73 -3.10
CA PRO A 114 -9.79 1.78 -3.42
C PRO A 114 -9.34 0.71 -4.39
N GLY A 115 -9.82 -0.52 -4.19
CA GLY A 115 -9.74 -1.61 -5.16
C GLY A 115 -10.71 -1.36 -6.31
N CYS A 116 -10.20 -1.37 -7.54
CA CYS A 116 -10.97 -1.12 -8.74
C CYS A 116 -10.67 -2.18 -9.81
N THR A 117 -11.73 -2.72 -10.41
CA THR A 117 -11.66 -3.66 -11.52
C THR A 117 -12.02 -3.01 -12.86
N SER A 118 -12.62 -1.83 -12.83
CA SER A 118 -13.07 -1.10 -14.02
C SER A 118 -12.61 0.35 -14.01
N ILE A 119 -12.58 0.95 -15.19
CA ILE A 119 -12.31 2.39 -15.35
C ILE A 119 -13.38 3.24 -14.65
N THR A 120 -14.63 2.80 -14.64
CA THR A 120 -15.71 3.51 -13.94
C THR A 120 -15.45 3.62 -12.45
N GLU A 121 -15.05 2.51 -11.79
CA GLU A 121 -14.69 2.52 -10.37
C GLU A 121 -13.46 3.40 -10.12
N ALA A 122 -12.46 3.32 -10.98
CA ALA A 122 -11.24 4.13 -10.86
C ALA A 122 -11.56 5.64 -10.97
N VAL A 123 -12.36 6.03 -11.96
CA VAL A 123 -12.80 7.43 -12.15
C VAL A 123 -13.60 7.91 -10.94
N ASN A 124 -14.52 7.10 -10.43
CA ASN A 124 -15.29 7.43 -9.23
C ASN A 124 -14.36 7.59 -8.01
N GLY A 125 -13.40 6.67 -7.83
CA GLY A 125 -12.42 6.76 -6.77
C GLY A 125 -11.59 8.04 -6.82
N LEU A 126 -11.07 8.40 -7.99
CA LEU A 126 -10.32 9.64 -8.19
C LEU A 126 -11.18 10.88 -7.94
N SER A 127 -12.42 10.90 -8.44
CA SER A 127 -13.36 12.01 -8.24
C SER A 127 -13.71 12.21 -6.76
N LYS A 128 -13.67 11.16 -5.96
CA LYS A 128 -13.83 11.20 -4.50
C LYS A 128 -12.51 11.32 -3.74
N GLY A 129 -11.43 11.69 -4.42
CA GLY A 129 -10.14 12.06 -3.82
C GLY A 129 -9.27 10.88 -3.39
N ALA A 130 -9.39 9.72 -4.03
CA ALA A 130 -8.43 8.64 -3.84
C ALA A 130 -7.00 9.12 -4.12
N ALA A 131 -6.05 8.69 -3.30
CA ALA A 131 -4.64 9.02 -3.49
C ALA A 131 -3.96 8.10 -4.52
N PHE A 132 -4.42 6.85 -4.59
CA PHE A 132 -4.01 5.84 -5.55
C PHE A 132 -5.23 5.00 -5.92
N ILE A 133 -5.21 4.39 -7.09
CA ILE A 133 -6.15 3.35 -7.50
C ILE A 133 -5.47 2.01 -7.34
N LYS A 134 -6.02 1.13 -6.50
CA LYS A 134 -5.53 -0.23 -6.36
C LYS A 134 -6.12 -1.09 -7.49
N ALA A 135 -5.28 -1.51 -8.42
CA ALA A 135 -5.68 -2.49 -9.45
C ALA A 135 -5.82 -3.88 -8.80
N PHE A 136 -7.06 -4.26 -8.42
CA PHE A 136 -7.34 -5.48 -7.68
C PHE A 136 -8.80 -5.94 -7.87
N PRO A 137 -9.07 -7.25 -7.97
CA PRO A 137 -8.12 -8.40 -7.96
C PRO A 137 -7.50 -8.70 -9.33
N ILE A 138 -7.67 -7.85 -10.30
CA ILE A 138 -7.36 -8.09 -11.71
C ILE A 138 -5.88 -8.19 -12.05
N SER A 139 -4.99 -7.70 -11.17
CA SER A 139 -3.54 -7.84 -11.38
C SER A 139 -3.07 -9.28 -11.48
N ASP A 140 -3.68 -10.19 -10.75
CA ASP A 140 -3.37 -11.64 -10.81
C ASP A 140 -3.82 -12.30 -12.12
N PHE A 141 -4.85 -11.74 -12.79
CA PHE A 141 -5.42 -12.30 -14.03
C PHE A 141 -4.83 -11.67 -15.28
N TYR A 142 -4.52 -10.37 -15.24
CA TYR A 142 -4.11 -9.60 -16.42
C TYR A 142 -2.62 -9.22 -16.40
N GLY A 143 -1.97 -9.36 -15.25
CA GLY A 143 -0.56 -9.03 -15.09
C GLY A 143 -0.24 -7.53 -15.29
N PRO A 144 1.05 -7.21 -15.52
CA PRO A 144 1.52 -5.82 -15.56
C PRO A 144 0.92 -4.98 -16.70
N LYS A 145 0.52 -5.58 -17.82
CA LYS A 145 -0.09 -4.87 -18.95
C LYS A 145 -1.36 -4.10 -18.59
N LEU A 146 -2.07 -4.54 -17.54
CA LEU A 146 -3.27 -3.88 -17.06
C LEU A 146 -3.02 -2.43 -16.64
N VAL A 147 -1.88 -2.15 -16.01
CA VAL A 147 -1.51 -0.79 -15.56
C VAL A 147 -1.55 0.18 -16.74
N LYS A 148 -0.93 -0.21 -17.86
CA LYS A 148 -0.95 0.59 -19.08
C LYS A 148 -2.36 0.80 -19.63
N VAL A 149 -3.21 -0.23 -19.58
CA VAL A 149 -4.60 -0.15 -20.03
C VAL A 149 -5.40 0.85 -19.16
N PHE A 150 -5.23 0.82 -17.85
CA PHE A 150 -5.85 1.78 -16.93
C PHE A 150 -5.38 3.22 -17.17
N LYS A 151 -4.10 3.41 -17.45
CA LYS A 151 -3.52 4.74 -17.74
C LYS A 151 -3.85 5.26 -19.15
N THR A 152 -4.34 4.44 -20.08
CA THR A 152 -4.68 4.90 -21.43
C THR A 152 -5.69 6.06 -21.43
N PRO A 153 -6.86 5.98 -20.75
CA PRO A 153 -7.80 7.10 -20.68
C PRO A 153 -7.38 8.22 -19.72
N ILE A 154 -6.55 7.92 -18.72
CA ILE A 154 -6.07 8.88 -17.71
C ILE A 154 -4.57 8.61 -17.48
N PRO A 155 -3.67 9.22 -18.27
CA PRO A 155 -2.23 8.94 -18.23
C PRO A 155 -1.59 9.14 -16.86
N ASP A 156 -2.06 10.12 -16.08
CA ASP A 156 -1.55 10.47 -14.75
C ASP A 156 -2.26 9.72 -13.61
N MET A 157 -3.06 8.68 -13.91
CA MET A 157 -3.71 7.88 -12.88
C MET A 157 -2.67 7.22 -11.97
N PRO A 158 -2.65 7.53 -10.66
CA PRO A 158 -1.72 6.91 -9.73
C PRO A 158 -2.17 5.48 -9.39
N ILE A 159 -1.38 4.47 -9.78
CA ILE A 159 -1.75 3.05 -9.62
C ILE A 159 -0.89 2.35 -8.59
N LEU A 160 -1.57 1.71 -7.63
CA LEU A 160 -1.04 0.70 -6.75
C LEU A 160 -1.46 -0.67 -7.28
N ALA A 161 -0.53 -1.59 -7.46
CA ALA A 161 -0.81 -2.97 -7.84
C ALA A 161 -0.37 -3.94 -6.75
N SER A 162 -1.11 -5.02 -6.59
CA SER A 162 -0.76 -6.11 -5.68
C SER A 162 -1.30 -7.43 -6.20
N GLY A 163 -0.63 -8.52 -5.86
CA GLY A 163 -0.91 -9.85 -6.38
C GLY A 163 0.03 -10.21 -7.53
N GLY A 164 0.67 -11.36 -7.43
CA GLY A 164 1.57 -11.90 -8.46
C GLY A 164 2.90 -11.14 -8.66
N ILE A 165 3.14 -10.04 -7.95
CA ILE A 165 4.37 -9.25 -8.08
C ILE A 165 5.51 -9.92 -7.31
N ASN A 166 6.65 -10.10 -7.98
CA ASN A 166 7.87 -10.69 -7.43
C ASN A 166 9.12 -10.03 -8.03
N LEU A 167 10.31 -10.46 -7.62
CA LEU A 167 11.57 -9.87 -8.10
C LEU A 167 11.79 -10.09 -9.59
N ASP A 168 11.29 -11.18 -10.17
CA ASP A 168 11.52 -11.53 -11.57
C ASP A 168 10.66 -10.68 -12.52
N ASN A 169 9.48 -10.22 -12.06
CA ASN A 169 8.55 -9.44 -12.89
C ASN A 169 8.40 -7.97 -12.47
N LEU A 170 9.02 -7.54 -11.38
CA LEU A 170 8.91 -6.16 -10.88
C LEU A 170 9.28 -5.12 -11.94
N GLN A 171 10.34 -5.37 -12.70
CA GLN A 171 10.77 -4.46 -13.77
C GLN A 171 9.68 -4.30 -14.85
N GLU A 172 8.94 -5.36 -15.16
CA GLU A 172 7.84 -5.30 -16.13
C GLU A 172 6.67 -4.47 -15.59
N TRP A 173 6.35 -4.59 -14.29
CA TRP A 173 5.34 -3.73 -13.65
C TRP A 173 5.71 -2.25 -13.73
N LEU A 174 6.96 -1.91 -13.43
CA LEU A 174 7.48 -0.54 -13.52
C LEU A 174 7.42 -0.02 -14.97
N ASN A 175 7.84 -0.82 -15.94
CA ASN A 175 7.80 -0.46 -17.37
C ASN A 175 6.36 -0.21 -17.89
N ASN A 176 5.35 -0.78 -17.23
CA ASN A 176 3.94 -0.51 -17.52
C ASN A 176 3.37 0.68 -16.74
N GLY A 177 4.18 1.33 -15.89
CA GLY A 177 3.84 2.58 -15.22
C GLY A 177 3.15 2.43 -13.86
N VAL A 178 3.37 1.29 -13.16
CA VAL A 178 2.90 1.17 -11.77
C VAL A 178 3.65 2.15 -10.86
N ASP A 179 2.92 2.79 -9.94
CA ASP A 179 3.50 3.77 -9.02
C ASP A 179 3.91 3.13 -7.69
N ILE A 180 3.13 2.16 -7.21
CA ILE A 180 3.39 1.42 -5.97
C ILE A 180 3.11 -0.06 -6.17
N CYS A 181 4.02 -0.92 -5.71
CA CYS A 181 3.88 -2.37 -5.69
C CYS A 181 3.65 -2.90 -4.27
N GLY A 182 2.57 -3.66 -4.08
CA GLY A 182 2.27 -4.35 -2.82
C GLY A 182 2.77 -5.79 -2.82
N PHE A 183 3.56 -6.15 -1.81
CA PHE A 183 4.18 -7.46 -1.66
C PHE A 183 3.63 -8.21 -0.44
N GLY A 184 3.15 -9.42 -0.66
CA GLY A 184 2.78 -10.35 0.41
C GLY A 184 3.99 -11.15 0.90
N GLY A 185 4.03 -12.45 0.57
CA GLY A 185 5.01 -13.39 1.10
C GLY A 185 6.48 -12.99 1.00
N LEU A 186 6.85 -12.23 -0.03
CA LEU A 186 8.23 -11.78 -0.24
C LEU A 186 8.72 -10.84 0.89
N LEU A 187 7.83 -10.02 1.45
CA LEU A 187 8.12 -9.10 2.56
C LEU A 187 7.53 -9.56 3.92
N THR A 188 6.96 -10.77 3.99
CA THR A 188 6.31 -11.22 5.23
C THR A 188 6.69 -12.62 5.65
N LYS A 189 7.44 -13.38 4.84
CA LYS A 189 7.94 -14.73 5.18
C LYS A 189 9.43 -14.71 5.51
N GLY A 190 9.86 -15.69 6.30
CA GLY A 190 11.26 -15.80 6.73
C GLY A 190 11.59 -14.92 7.95
N SER A 191 12.86 -14.81 8.26
CA SER A 191 13.39 -13.96 9.34
C SER A 191 13.37 -12.48 8.95
N SER A 192 13.55 -11.58 9.92
CA SER A 192 13.75 -10.14 9.66
C SER A 192 14.91 -9.89 8.69
N LYS A 193 15.97 -10.70 8.72
CA LYS A 193 17.10 -10.62 7.80
C LYS A 193 16.70 -10.98 6.36
N ASP A 194 15.93 -12.06 6.17
CA ASP A 194 15.45 -12.46 4.83
C ASP A 194 14.55 -11.38 4.23
N ILE A 195 13.68 -10.80 5.07
CA ILE A 195 12.80 -9.70 4.69
C ILE A 195 13.62 -8.46 4.29
N ALA A 196 14.66 -8.12 5.07
CA ALA A 196 15.53 -6.98 4.77
C ALA A 196 16.28 -7.14 3.45
N GLU A 197 16.80 -8.35 3.16
CA GLU A 197 17.45 -8.64 1.88
C GLU A 197 16.49 -8.51 0.69
N ASN A 198 15.26 -9.01 0.82
CA ASN A 198 14.24 -8.89 -0.22
C ASN A 198 13.78 -7.43 -0.39
N ALA A 199 13.53 -6.72 0.70
CA ALA A 199 13.13 -5.32 0.68
C ALA A 199 14.21 -4.43 0.03
N LYS A 200 15.49 -4.69 0.33
CA LYS A 200 16.62 -4.00 -0.30
C LYS A 200 16.66 -4.21 -1.80
N LYS A 201 16.50 -5.45 -2.28
CA LYS A 201 16.44 -5.74 -3.73
C LYS A 201 15.28 -5.01 -4.41
N ILE A 202 14.08 -5.03 -3.80
CA ILE A 202 12.92 -4.31 -4.30
C ILE A 202 13.23 -2.82 -4.38
N HIS A 203 13.75 -2.23 -3.30
CA HIS A 203 14.11 -0.82 -3.26
C HIS A 203 15.11 -0.46 -4.35
N GLU A 204 16.20 -1.21 -4.51
CA GLU A 204 17.23 -0.99 -5.54
C GLU A 204 16.64 -1.02 -6.96
N ILE A 205 15.78 -1.99 -7.27
CA ILE A 205 15.12 -2.07 -8.59
C ILE A 205 14.26 -0.83 -8.85
N ILE A 206 13.45 -0.41 -7.87
CA ILE A 206 12.57 0.75 -8.00
C ILE A 206 13.37 2.04 -8.14
N GLN A 207 14.42 2.25 -7.33
CA GLN A 207 15.24 3.46 -7.40
C GLN A 207 16.02 3.53 -8.72
N ASN A 208 16.60 2.43 -9.17
CA ASN A 208 17.28 2.36 -10.46
C ASN A 208 16.33 2.67 -11.63
N TYR A 209 15.10 2.15 -11.58
CA TYR A 209 14.09 2.47 -12.60
C TYR A 209 13.79 3.98 -12.61
N ARG A 210 13.51 4.57 -11.45
CA ARG A 210 13.13 5.99 -11.32
C ARG A 210 14.26 6.97 -11.67
N ALA A 211 15.51 6.56 -11.46
CA ALA A 211 16.66 7.39 -11.82
C ALA A 211 16.88 7.50 -13.34
N ASN A 212 16.31 6.56 -14.11
CA ASN A 212 16.50 6.48 -15.57
C ASN A 212 15.25 6.90 -16.37
N HIS A 213 14.15 7.25 -15.69
CA HIS A 213 12.87 7.67 -16.30
C HIS A 213 12.31 8.93 -15.64
#